data_6f63ee29abb4dd589eb78554dd466858
#
_entry.id   6f63ee29abb4dd589eb78554dd466858
#
_cell.length_a   1.000
_cell.length_b   1.000
_cell.length_c   1.000
_cell.angle_alpha   90.00
_cell.angle_beta   90.00
_cell.angle_gamma   90.00
#
_symmetry.space_group_name_H-M   'P 1'
#
loop_
_entity.id
_entity.type
_entity.pdbx_description
1 polymer ?
#
loop_
_entity_poly.entity_id
_entity_poly.type
_entity_poly.pdbx_seq_one_letter_code
_entity_poly.pdbx_strand_id
1 'polypeptide(L)'
;MTAEATEKRPGIAAAVVVDNGRVLLVRRRVKEGSLSWQLPAGGVEDGETVEQAAVRETKEETGLTVSAVKVLGGRLHPITGRHMSYVVCAAESGTAHLADADELAEVEWSDRNEVAERVPDGFWEPVQAYLDSALSARG
;
A
#
# COMPACT_ATOMS: atom_id res chain seq x y z
N MET A 1 -31.07 0.29 -14.88
CA MET A 1 -30.55 0.07 -14.68
C MET A 1 -29.65 0.02 -14.17
N THR A 2 -29.42 0.15 -13.91
CA THR A 2 -28.54 0.04 -13.81
C THR A 2 -27.71 -0.66 -13.11
N ALA A 3 -27.78 -1.03 -13.19
CA ALA A 3 -27.22 -2.24 -12.82
C ALA A 3 -25.86 -2.12 -12.39
N GLU A 4 -25.17 -1.33 -13.00
CA GLU A 4 -23.81 -1.22 -12.69
C GLU A 4 -23.61 -0.83 -11.28
N ALA A 5 -24.58 -0.22 -10.70
CA ALA A 5 -24.44 0.15 -9.34
C ALA A 5 -24.27 -1.03 -8.43
N THR A 6 -24.82 -2.15 -8.83
CA THR A 6 -24.76 -3.30 -7.95
C THR A 6 -23.48 -4.05 -8.09
N GLU A 7 -22.73 -3.78 -9.14
CA GLU A 7 -21.54 -4.52 -9.31
C GLU A 7 -20.37 -3.89 -8.70
N LYS A 8 -20.50 -2.73 -8.16
CA LYS A 8 -19.38 -2.06 -7.66
C LYS A 8 -18.87 -2.70 -6.44
N ARG A 9 -17.67 -3.17 -6.52
CA ARG A 9 -16.95 -3.59 -5.34
C ARG A 9 -16.18 -2.38 -4.83
N PRO A 10 -15.95 -2.27 -3.53
CA PRO A 10 -15.17 -1.16 -3.00
C PRO A 10 -13.81 -1.10 -3.68
N GLY A 11 -13.35 0.09 -3.92
CA GLY A 11 -12.00 0.26 -4.40
C GLY A 11 -11.00 -0.08 -3.32
N ILE A 12 -9.74 -0.17 -3.72
CA ILE A 12 -8.64 -0.42 -2.81
C ILE A 12 -7.81 0.85 -2.73
N ALA A 13 -7.37 1.20 -1.52
CA ALA A 13 -6.43 2.30 -1.33
C ALA A 13 -5.13 1.74 -0.80
N ALA A 14 -4.04 2.08 -1.45
CA ALA A 14 -2.71 1.65 -1.05
C ALA A 14 -1.91 2.86 -0.60
N ALA A 15 -1.11 2.70 0.45
CA ALA A 15 -0.33 3.79 1.00
C ALA A 15 1.13 3.66 0.59
N VAL A 16 1.69 4.74 0.06
CA VAL A 16 3.11 4.82 -0.27
C VAL A 16 3.73 5.68 0.81
N VAL A 17 4.30 5.05 1.83
CA VAL A 17 4.86 5.73 2.99
C VAL A 17 6.38 5.66 2.90
N VAL A 18 7.03 6.78 2.65
CA VAL A 18 8.48 6.84 2.56
C VAL A 18 9.00 7.68 3.71
N ASP A 19 9.98 7.13 4.43
CA ASP A 19 10.61 7.83 5.54
C ASP A 19 12.08 7.44 5.56
N ASN A 20 12.97 8.43 5.64
CA ASN A 20 14.41 8.20 5.66
C ASN A 20 14.90 7.36 4.47
N GLY A 21 14.31 7.59 3.30
CA GLY A 21 14.74 6.90 2.09
C GLY A 21 14.29 5.45 1.98
N ARG A 22 13.33 5.05 2.80
CA ARG A 22 12.78 3.68 2.76
C ARG A 22 11.27 3.73 2.67
N VAL A 23 10.70 2.74 2.01
CA VAL A 23 9.25 2.63 1.88
C VAL A 23 8.75 1.50 2.76
N LEU A 24 7.57 1.69 3.33
CA LEU A 24 6.96 0.69 4.19
C LEU A 24 6.29 -0.38 3.33
N LEU A 25 6.73 -1.62 3.50
CA LEU A 25 6.13 -2.76 2.80
C LEU A 25 5.60 -3.76 3.80
N VAL A 26 4.58 -4.50 3.39
CA VAL A 26 4.01 -5.57 4.18
C VAL A 26 4.11 -6.85 3.37
N ARG A 27 4.29 -7.99 4.04
CA ARG A 27 4.34 -9.28 3.38
C ARG A 27 3.03 -9.99 3.70
N ARG A 28 2.19 -10.13 2.68
CA ARG A 28 0.83 -10.61 2.89
C ARG A 28 0.76 -12.12 2.77
N ARG A 29 -0.03 -12.73 3.66
CA ARG A 29 -0.27 -14.17 3.59
C ARG A 29 -1.31 -14.43 2.52
N VAL A 30 -1.09 -15.45 1.70
CA VAL A 30 -2.05 -15.82 0.68
C VAL A 30 -2.39 -17.29 0.85
N LYS A 31 -3.55 -17.68 0.35
CA LYS A 31 -4.08 -19.00 0.59
C LYS A 31 -3.21 -20.11 0.08
N GLU A 32 -2.57 -19.93 -1.03
CA GLU A 32 -1.77 -20.97 -1.63
C GLU A 32 -0.42 -21.15 -0.97
N GLY A 33 -0.19 -20.44 0.12
CA GLY A 33 1.04 -20.59 0.86
C GLY A 33 2.18 -19.72 0.43
N SER A 34 2.06 -19.02 -0.68
CA SER A 34 3.10 -18.08 -1.07
C SER A 34 2.91 -16.79 -0.30
N LEU A 35 3.94 -15.97 -0.25
CA LEU A 35 3.90 -14.69 0.42
C LEU A 35 4.30 -13.62 -0.57
N SER A 36 3.68 -12.46 -0.46
CA SER A 36 3.89 -11.41 -1.43
C SER A 36 4.09 -10.10 -0.71
N TRP A 37 5.17 -9.41 -1.06
CA TRP A 37 5.45 -8.08 -0.52
C TRP A 37 4.68 -7.05 -1.31
N GLN A 38 4.04 -6.12 -0.60
CA GLN A 38 3.27 -5.08 -1.24
C GLN A 38 3.12 -3.89 -0.31
N LEU A 39 2.50 -2.84 -0.81
CA LEU A 39 2.20 -1.66 0.01
C LEU A 39 1.08 -1.99 0.98
N PRO A 40 1.03 -1.32 2.15
CA PRO A 40 -0.15 -1.43 3.01
C PRO A 40 -1.37 -0.98 2.22
N ALA A 41 -2.45 -1.76 2.27
CA ALA A 41 -3.62 -1.47 1.44
C ALA A 41 -4.84 -2.20 1.95
N GLY A 42 -6.00 -1.70 1.59
CA GLY A 42 -7.25 -2.37 1.88
C GLY A 42 -8.43 -1.65 1.26
N GLY A 43 -9.61 -2.16 1.49
CA GLY A 43 -10.84 -1.65 0.87
C GLY A 43 -11.24 -0.30 1.40
N VAL A 44 -11.73 0.55 0.51
CA VAL A 44 -12.29 1.84 0.86
C VAL A 44 -13.70 1.60 1.37
N GLU A 45 -14.03 2.12 2.55
CA GLU A 45 -15.34 1.92 3.15
C GLU A 45 -16.30 3.00 2.70
N ASP A 46 -17.60 2.74 2.88
CA ASP A 46 -18.61 3.70 2.49
C ASP A 46 -18.37 5.04 3.19
N GLY A 47 -18.40 6.10 2.41
CA GLY A 47 -18.22 7.43 2.95
C GLY A 47 -16.76 7.82 3.18
N GLU A 48 -15.84 6.90 2.92
CA GLU A 48 -14.42 7.16 3.15
C GLU A 48 -13.77 7.62 1.85
N THR A 49 -12.86 8.58 1.94
CA THR A 49 -12.05 8.94 0.76
C THR A 49 -10.91 7.93 0.65
N VAL A 50 -10.26 7.89 -0.52
CA VAL A 50 -9.12 6.99 -0.68
C VAL A 50 -7.98 7.40 0.26
N GLU A 51 -7.83 8.69 0.53
CA GLU A 51 -6.83 9.16 1.47
C GLU A 51 -7.12 8.65 2.87
N GLN A 52 -8.38 8.72 3.30
CA GLN A 52 -8.76 8.24 4.62
C GLN A 52 -8.55 6.73 4.73
N ALA A 53 -8.86 6.00 3.67
CA ALA A 53 -8.70 4.56 3.66
C ALA A 53 -7.21 4.18 3.75
N ALA A 54 -6.35 4.87 3.02
CA ALA A 54 -4.93 4.58 3.06
C ALA A 54 -4.36 4.80 4.46
N VAL A 55 -4.79 5.88 5.12
CA VAL A 55 -4.33 6.19 6.48
C VAL A 55 -4.82 5.12 7.45
N ARG A 56 -6.09 4.75 7.36
CA ARG A 56 -6.67 3.76 8.25
C ARG A 56 -6.04 2.38 8.08
N GLU A 57 -5.87 1.95 6.83
CA GLU A 57 -5.30 0.63 6.56
C GLU A 57 -3.85 0.55 7.04
N THR A 58 -3.09 1.63 6.86
CA THR A 58 -1.71 1.64 7.34
C THR A 58 -1.68 1.46 8.86
N LYS A 59 -2.59 2.14 9.56
CA LYS A 59 -2.64 2.01 11.01
C LYS A 59 -3.05 0.60 11.44
N GLU A 60 -4.04 0.03 10.76
CA GLU A 60 -4.51 -1.31 11.11
C GLU A 60 -3.44 -2.37 10.84
N GLU A 61 -2.72 -2.24 9.75
CA GLU A 61 -1.76 -3.26 9.36
C GLU A 61 -0.40 -3.11 10.03
N THR A 62 0.03 -1.88 10.26
CA THR A 62 1.40 -1.63 10.71
C THR A 62 1.51 -0.84 12.00
N GLY A 63 0.40 -0.36 12.54
CA GLY A 63 0.42 0.45 13.75
C GLY A 63 0.92 1.86 13.56
N LEU A 64 1.36 2.22 12.36
CA LEU A 64 1.95 3.53 12.12
C LEU A 64 0.87 4.55 11.80
N THR A 65 0.95 5.72 12.43
CA THR A 65 0.06 6.83 12.13
C THR A 65 0.69 7.67 11.04
N VAL A 66 -0.04 7.83 9.95
CA VAL A 66 0.44 8.61 8.81
C VAL A 66 -0.58 9.66 8.43
N SER A 67 -0.16 10.63 7.63
CA SER A 67 -1.07 11.61 7.05
C SER A 67 -0.96 11.54 5.54
N ALA A 68 -2.08 11.71 4.85
CA ALA A 68 -2.09 11.66 3.40
C ALA A 68 -1.51 12.96 2.85
N VAL A 69 -0.63 12.83 1.86
CA VAL A 69 0.01 13.98 1.23
C VAL A 69 -0.57 14.25 -0.14
N LYS A 70 -0.66 13.21 -0.98
CA LYS A 70 -1.24 13.38 -2.32
C LYS A 70 -1.57 12.03 -2.90
N VAL A 71 -2.48 12.02 -3.87
CA VAL A 71 -2.83 10.81 -4.61
C VAL A 71 -1.96 10.77 -5.85
N LEU A 72 -1.22 9.67 -6.03
CA LEU A 72 -0.40 9.51 -7.22
C LEU A 72 -1.25 9.15 -8.43
N GLY A 73 -2.35 8.47 -8.22
CA GLY A 73 -3.25 8.08 -9.30
C GLY A 73 -3.97 6.79 -8.95
N GLY A 74 -4.73 6.30 -9.89
CA GLY A 74 -5.48 5.06 -9.71
C GLY A 74 -5.54 4.30 -11.01
N ARG A 75 -5.82 3.00 -10.88
CA ARG A 75 -5.94 2.13 -12.04
C ARG A 75 -6.82 0.94 -11.69
N LEU A 76 -7.25 0.21 -12.71
CA LEU A 76 -7.88 -1.07 -12.47
C LEU A 76 -6.77 -2.10 -12.31
N HIS A 77 -6.81 -2.86 -11.24
CA HIS A 77 -5.80 -3.87 -11.00
C HIS A 77 -5.94 -4.98 -12.04
N PRO A 78 -4.87 -5.37 -12.71
CA PRO A 78 -4.97 -6.31 -13.84
C PRO A 78 -5.47 -7.69 -13.44
N ILE A 79 -5.26 -8.10 -12.21
CA ILE A 79 -5.69 -9.42 -11.79
C ILE A 79 -7.06 -9.39 -11.15
N THR A 80 -7.30 -8.47 -10.22
CA THR A 80 -8.56 -8.45 -9.48
C THR A 80 -9.66 -7.66 -10.16
N GLY A 81 -9.31 -6.75 -11.07
CA GLY A 81 -10.28 -5.87 -11.71
C GLY A 81 -10.80 -4.78 -10.80
N ARG A 82 -10.28 -4.66 -9.59
CA ARG A 82 -10.73 -3.64 -8.66
C ARG A 82 -9.97 -2.35 -8.90
N HIS A 83 -10.62 -1.24 -8.64
CA HIS A 83 -9.96 0.07 -8.78
C HIS A 83 -9.01 0.26 -7.61
N MET A 84 -7.75 0.57 -7.89
CA MET A 84 -6.76 0.83 -6.86
C MET A 84 -6.29 2.27 -6.95
N SER A 85 -6.26 2.94 -5.82
CA SER A 85 -5.73 4.29 -5.72
C SER A 85 -4.48 4.25 -4.85
N TYR A 86 -3.46 5.01 -5.23
CA TYR A 86 -2.18 5.02 -4.52
C TYR A 86 -1.97 6.39 -3.91
N VAL A 87 -1.81 6.42 -2.59
CA VAL A 87 -1.76 7.67 -1.83
C VAL A 87 -0.39 7.79 -1.16
N VAL A 88 0.33 8.86 -1.46
CA VAL A 88 1.59 9.16 -0.77
C VAL A 88 1.24 9.65 0.62
N CYS A 89 1.86 9.06 1.63
CA CYS A 89 1.61 9.40 3.03
C CYS A 89 2.92 9.71 3.73
N ALA A 90 2.86 10.58 4.72
CA ALA A 90 3.99 10.93 5.56
C ALA A 90 3.83 10.27 6.93
N ALA A 91 4.91 9.72 7.45
CA ALA A 91 4.89 9.13 8.78
C ALA A 91 4.79 10.23 9.83
N GLU A 92 3.85 10.10 10.75
CA GLU A 92 3.63 11.11 11.77
C GLU A 92 4.05 10.63 13.16
N SER A 93 3.64 9.44 13.54
CA SER A 93 3.98 8.95 14.87
C SER A 93 3.84 7.43 14.92
N GLY A 94 4.42 6.84 15.93
CA GLY A 94 4.37 5.41 16.15
C GLY A 94 5.54 4.71 15.50
N THR A 95 5.61 3.41 15.70
CA THR A 95 6.65 2.57 15.13
C THR A 95 5.97 1.47 14.33
N ALA A 96 6.40 1.30 13.08
CA ALA A 96 5.82 0.28 12.22
C ALA A 96 6.15 -1.10 12.79
N HIS A 97 5.14 -1.96 12.85
CA HIS A 97 5.30 -3.31 13.37
C HIS A 97 4.19 -4.20 12.80
N LEU A 98 4.26 -5.47 13.06
CA LEU A 98 3.25 -6.41 12.57
C LEU A 98 2.02 -6.30 13.46
N ALA A 99 1.08 -5.45 13.08
CA ALA A 99 -0.11 -5.19 13.88
C ALA A 99 -1.26 -6.14 13.51
N ASP A 100 -1.26 -6.67 12.29
CA ASP A 100 -2.31 -7.56 11.83
C ASP A 100 -1.69 -8.90 11.44
N ALA A 101 -1.42 -9.75 12.42
CA ALA A 101 -0.74 -11.01 12.18
C ALA A 101 -1.61 -12.05 11.48
N ASP A 102 -2.93 -11.83 11.43
CA ASP A 102 -3.81 -12.74 10.70
C ASP A 102 -3.64 -12.59 9.20
N GLU A 103 -3.49 -11.35 8.74
CA GLU A 103 -3.39 -11.08 7.32
C GLU A 103 -1.95 -11.01 6.83
N LEU A 104 -1.03 -10.62 7.70
CA LEU A 104 0.34 -10.32 7.31
C LEU A 104 1.33 -11.20 8.03
N ALA A 105 2.46 -11.44 7.38
CA ALA A 105 3.56 -12.18 7.97
C ALA A 105 4.69 -11.27 8.41
N GLU A 106 4.89 -10.14 7.74
CA GLU A 106 6.00 -9.22 8.05
C GLU A 106 5.65 -7.80 7.69
N VAL A 107 6.30 -6.86 8.36
CA VAL A 107 6.22 -5.43 8.06
C VAL A 107 7.66 -4.91 8.09
N GLU A 108 8.13 -4.30 7.01
CA GLU A 108 9.51 -3.84 6.92
C GLU A 108 9.64 -2.54 6.15
N TRP A 109 10.54 -1.70 6.62
CA TRP A 109 10.99 -0.56 5.83
C TRP A 109 12.01 -1.09 4.81
N SER A 110 11.92 -0.63 3.57
CA SER A 110 12.74 -1.19 2.49
C SER A 110 13.39 -0.08 1.70
N ASP A 111 14.71 -0.16 1.54
CA ASP A 111 15.41 0.77 0.67
C ASP A 111 15.29 0.31 -0.78
N ARG A 112 15.91 1.05 -1.71
CA ARG A 112 15.76 0.75 -3.12
C ARG A 112 16.19 -0.67 -3.46
N ASN A 113 17.30 -1.13 -2.90
CA ASN A 113 17.79 -2.47 -3.20
C ASN A 113 16.87 -3.53 -2.62
N GLU A 114 16.35 -3.30 -1.43
CA GLU A 114 15.43 -4.24 -0.80
C GLU A 114 14.10 -4.31 -1.55
N VAL A 115 13.64 -3.18 -2.07
CA VAL A 115 12.42 -3.17 -2.88
C VAL A 115 12.63 -4.01 -4.14
N ALA A 116 13.78 -3.88 -4.78
CA ALA A 116 14.06 -4.65 -5.99
C ALA A 116 14.06 -6.15 -5.69
N GLU A 117 14.53 -6.54 -4.52
CA GLU A 117 14.53 -7.95 -4.13
C GLU A 117 13.15 -8.44 -3.74
N ARG A 118 12.40 -7.61 -3.02
CA ARG A 118 11.11 -8.02 -2.49
C ARG A 118 9.99 -7.93 -3.51
N VAL A 119 10.09 -6.98 -4.44
CA VAL A 119 9.08 -6.75 -5.46
C VAL A 119 9.78 -6.75 -6.82
N PRO A 120 10.25 -7.92 -7.27
CA PRO A 120 11.09 -7.98 -8.49
C PRO A 120 10.38 -7.52 -9.74
N ASP A 121 9.05 -7.60 -9.79
CA ASP A 121 8.32 -7.14 -10.98
C ASP A 121 8.04 -5.65 -10.93
N GLY A 122 8.42 -4.98 -9.85
CA GLY A 122 8.21 -3.55 -9.70
C GLY A 122 6.77 -3.20 -9.39
N PHE A 123 6.51 -1.91 -9.31
CA PHE A 123 5.19 -1.38 -9.05
C PHE A 123 4.63 -0.74 -10.30
N TRP A 124 3.33 -0.45 -10.28
CA TRP A 124 2.67 0.34 -11.30
C TRP A 124 3.48 1.62 -11.54
N GLU A 125 3.61 2.01 -12.83
CA GLU A 125 4.62 2.97 -13.19
C GLU A 125 4.63 4.28 -12.39
N PRO A 126 3.52 4.95 -12.12
CA PRO A 126 3.56 6.17 -11.34
C PRO A 126 4.11 5.95 -9.92
N VAL A 127 3.85 4.79 -9.33
CA VAL A 127 4.38 4.45 -8.01
C VAL A 127 5.86 4.18 -8.12
N GLN A 128 6.28 3.41 -9.13
CA GLN A 128 7.68 3.08 -9.31
C GLN A 128 8.51 4.35 -9.54
N ALA A 129 8.00 5.27 -10.35
CA ALA A 129 8.71 6.52 -10.61
C ALA A 129 8.87 7.35 -9.34
N TYR A 130 7.82 7.40 -8.53
CA TYR A 130 7.91 8.11 -7.26
C TYR A 130 8.96 7.48 -6.35
N LEU A 131 8.96 6.15 -6.24
CA LEU A 131 9.90 5.46 -5.39
C LEU A 131 11.33 5.60 -5.90
N ASP A 132 11.51 5.58 -7.22
CA ASP A 132 12.86 5.73 -7.78
C ASP A 132 13.50 7.05 -7.38
N SER A 133 12.69 8.09 -7.20
CA SER A 133 13.23 9.38 -6.79
C SER A 133 13.30 9.54 -5.28
N ALA A 134 12.49 8.79 -4.54
CA ALA A 134 12.36 8.99 -3.08
C ALA A 134 13.22 8.05 -2.25
N LEU A 135 13.61 6.89 -2.80
CA LEU A 135 14.30 5.89 -2.00
C LEU A 135 15.80 6.01 -2.08
N SER A 136 16.46 5.66 -0.98
CA SER A 136 17.91 5.59 -0.94
C SER A 136 18.37 4.32 -1.64
N ALA A 137 19.58 4.38 -2.21
CA ALA A 137 20.14 3.21 -2.87
C ALA A 137 20.58 2.16 -1.86
N ARG A 138 20.76 2.54 -0.60
CA ARG A 138 21.06 1.56 0.42
C ARG A 138 20.63 2.12 1.76
N GLY A 139 20.39 1.25 2.66
CA GLY A 139 19.90 1.62 3.96
C GLY A 139 20.92 2.20 4.89
#